data_cc470da44dd640dc6e8ad9787e44349a
#
_entry.id   cc470da44dd640dc6e8ad9787e44349a
#
_cell.length_a   1.000
_cell.length_b   1.000
_cell.length_c   1.000
_cell.angle_alpha   90.00
_cell.angle_beta   90.00
_cell.angle_gamma   90.00
#
_symmetry.space_group_name_H-M   'P 1'
#
loop_
_entity.id
_entity.type
_entity.pdbx_description
1 polymer ?
#
loop_
_entity_poly.entity_id
_entity_poly.type
_entity_poly.pdbx_seq_one_letter_code
_entity_poly.pdbx_strand_id
1 'polypeptide(L)'
;MLTKPMNYYKIYLVDSGIQIENASGQLTSVLSENWDDCINQDHLFQFCEKQLYAGNSRASIQTPIESQEIWAAGVTYLRSKVARMEESKESGGDTFYDKVYDAERPEIF
;
A
#
# COMPACT_ATOMS: atom_id res chain seq x y z
N MET A 1 35.61 0.22 0.87
CA MET A 1 34.84 -0.24 2.04
C MET A 1 33.55 -0.91 1.57
N LEU A 2 33.33 -2.12 2.02
CA LEU A 2 32.11 -2.86 1.66
C LEU A 2 30.96 -2.39 2.56
N THR A 3 29.93 -1.81 1.96
CA THR A 3 28.70 -1.51 2.69
C THR A 3 27.90 -2.78 2.85
N LYS A 4 27.42 -3.05 4.07
CA LYS A 4 26.54 -4.16 4.33
C LYS A 4 25.25 -3.97 3.52
N PRO A 5 24.82 -4.96 2.71
CA PRO A 5 23.57 -4.82 1.97
C PRO A 5 22.41 -4.59 2.93
N MET A 6 21.56 -3.61 2.56
CA MET A 6 20.38 -3.31 3.36
C MET A 6 19.34 -4.40 3.13
N ASN A 7 18.93 -5.06 4.22
CA ASN A 7 17.87 -6.05 4.14
C ASN A 7 16.52 -5.34 4.01
N TYR A 8 15.70 -5.83 3.10
CA TYR A 8 14.34 -5.34 2.96
C TYR A 8 13.44 -6.51 2.58
N TYR A 9 12.16 -6.34 2.80
CA TYR A 9 11.16 -7.33 2.48
C TYR A 9 9.99 -6.69 1.75
N LYS A 10 9.40 -7.43 0.83
CA LYS A 10 8.18 -7.04 0.13
C LYS A 10 7.08 -7.99 0.56
N ILE A 11 5.97 -7.44 1.00
CA ILE A 11 4.84 -8.23 1.48
C ILE A 11 3.70 -8.08 0.48
N TYR A 12 3.19 -9.21 0.01
CA TYR A 12 2.15 -9.24 -1.01
C TYR A 12 0.90 -9.92 -0.47
N LEU A 13 -0.25 -9.30 -0.70
CA LEU A 13 -1.53 -9.99 -0.58
C LEU A 13 -1.78 -10.71 -1.90
N VAL A 14 -1.91 -12.03 -1.84
CA VAL A 14 -2.09 -12.87 -3.02
C VAL A 14 -3.38 -13.66 -2.89
N ASP A 15 -3.80 -14.33 -3.95
CA ASP A 15 -5.05 -15.09 -3.98
C ASP A 15 -5.08 -16.22 -2.94
N SER A 16 -3.94 -16.80 -2.59
CA SER A 16 -3.84 -17.87 -1.60
C SER A 16 -3.51 -17.39 -0.18
N GLY A 17 -3.36 -16.08 0.05
CA GLY A 17 -3.02 -15.51 1.35
C GLY A 17 -1.93 -14.47 1.29
N ILE A 18 -0.85 -14.66 2.04
CA ILE A 18 0.24 -13.69 2.13
C ILE A 18 1.54 -14.33 1.63
N GLN A 19 2.28 -13.61 0.81
CA GLN A 19 3.65 -13.98 0.43
C GLN A 19 4.60 -12.86 0.81
N ILE A 20 5.80 -13.25 1.25
CA ILE A 20 6.88 -12.30 1.57
C ILE A 20 8.07 -12.63 0.69
N GLU A 21 8.68 -11.60 0.11
CA GLU A 21 9.87 -11.71 -0.72
C GLU A 21 11.04 -11.03 -0.02
N ASN A 22 12.18 -11.72 0.08
CA ASN A 22 13.37 -11.13 0.67
C ASN A 22 14.19 -10.35 -0.38
N ALA A 23 15.28 -9.74 0.06
CA ALA A 23 16.13 -8.93 -0.83
C ALA A 23 16.80 -9.76 -1.95
N SER A 24 16.91 -11.06 -1.78
CA SER A 24 17.47 -11.98 -2.79
C SER A 24 16.42 -12.49 -3.78
N GLY A 25 15.16 -12.07 -3.65
CA GLY A 25 14.08 -12.50 -4.52
C GLY A 25 13.46 -13.85 -4.15
N GLN A 26 13.82 -14.41 -3.00
CA GLN A 26 13.22 -15.63 -2.51
C GLN A 26 11.91 -15.36 -1.80
N LEU A 27 10.97 -16.27 -1.90
CA LEU A 27 9.61 -16.11 -1.38
C LEU A 27 9.31 -17.10 -0.25
N THR A 28 8.40 -16.69 0.62
CA THR A 28 7.78 -17.59 1.60
C THR A 28 6.29 -17.28 1.69
N SER A 29 5.48 -18.27 2.04
CA SER A 29 4.05 -18.12 2.22
C SER A 29 3.71 -18.12 3.70
N VAL A 30 2.86 -17.18 4.13
CA VAL A 30 2.39 -17.10 5.51
C VAL A 30 0.93 -17.54 5.53
N LEU A 31 0.66 -18.70 6.09
CA LEU A 31 -0.67 -19.32 6.07
C LEU A 31 -1.46 -19.10 7.36
N SER A 32 -0.77 -18.72 8.43
CA SER A 32 -1.34 -18.66 9.77
C SER A 32 -1.95 -17.30 10.13
N GLU A 33 -1.78 -16.29 9.30
CA GLU A 33 -2.27 -14.94 9.60
C GLU A 33 -3.08 -14.36 8.46
N ASN A 34 -4.05 -13.51 8.79
CA ASN A 34 -4.73 -12.71 7.78
C ASN A 34 -3.92 -11.44 7.49
N TRP A 35 -4.29 -10.73 6.42
CA TRP A 35 -3.56 -9.54 5.97
C TRP A 35 -3.48 -8.46 7.05
N ASP A 36 -4.61 -8.10 7.64
CA ASP A 36 -4.66 -7.02 8.62
C ASP A 36 -3.79 -7.31 9.84
N ASP A 37 -3.86 -8.52 10.37
CA ASP A 37 -3.05 -8.90 11.53
C ASP A 37 -1.56 -8.93 11.19
N CYS A 38 -1.22 -9.38 9.99
CA CYS A 38 0.17 -9.46 9.55
C CYS A 38 0.80 -8.07 9.46
N ILE A 39 0.17 -7.13 8.76
CA ILE A 39 0.78 -5.80 8.54
C ILE A 39 0.70 -4.89 9.74
N ASN A 40 -0.19 -5.15 10.70
CA ASN A 40 -0.38 -4.30 11.88
C ASN A 40 0.42 -4.75 13.10
N GLN A 41 1.20 -5.80 13.00
CA GLN A 41 1.98 -6.26 14.14
C GLN A 41 3.18 -5.33 14.42
N ASP A 42 3.53 -5.20 15.71
CA ASP A 42 4.55 -4.25 16.15
C ASP A 42 5.97 -4.60 15.67
N HIS A 43 6.25 -5.87 15.46
CA HIS A 43 7.58 -6.36 15.09
C HIS A 43 7.57 -7.00 13.70
N LEU A 44 7.00 -6.30 12.74
CA LEU A 44 6.82 -6.83 11.38
C LEU A 44 8.15 -7.19 10.71
N PHE A 45 9.18 -6.35 10.86
CA PHE A 45 10.48 -6.64 10.26
C PHE A 45 11.09 -7.91 10.83
N GLN A 46 11.06 -8.06 12.15
CA GLN A 46 11.56 -9.26 12.82
C GLN A 46 10.75 -10.51 12.43
N PHE A 47 9.45 -10.34 12.26
CA PHE A 47 8.60 -11.43 11.76
C PHE A 47 9.06 -11.89 10.37
N CYS A 48 9.36 -10.97 9.47
CA CYS A 48 9.88 -11.29 8.14
C CYS A 48 11.24 -11.98 8.21
N GLU A 49 12.12 -11.54 9.11
CA GLU A 49 13.45 -12.13 9.28
C GLU A 49 13.40 -13.59 9.74
N LYS A 50 12.38 -13.97 10.49
CA LYS A 50 12.25 -15.32 11.05
C LYS A 50 11.69 -16.34 10.06
N GLN A 51 11.17 -15.89 8.92
CA GLN A 51 10.57 -16.80 7.94
C GLN A 51 11.65 -17.55 7.15
N LEU A 52 11.30 -18.73 6.66
CA LEU A 52 12.19 -19.53 5.81
C LEU A 52 11.88 -19.24 4.35
N TYR A 53 12.82 -18.64 3.67
CA TYR A 53 12.65 -18.23 2.27
C TYR A 53 13.21 -19.29 1.34
N ALA A 54 12.40 -19.73 0.39
CA ALA A 54 12.79 -20.71 -0.61
C ALA A 54 11.94 -20.55 -1.87
N GLY A 55 12.58 -20.68 -3.03
CA GLY A 55 11.87 -20.59 -4.30
C GLY A 55 11.61 -19.14 -4.74
N ASN A 56 11.00 -19.00 -5.92
CA ASN A 56 10.75 -17.69 -6.52
C ASN A 56 9.43 -17.67 -7.32
N SER A 57 8.51 -18.58 -7.01
CA SER A 57 7.22 -18.68 -7.68
C SER A 57 6.20 -17.80 -6.98
N ARG A 58 5.83 -16.68 -7.61
CA ARG A 58 4.89 -15.72 -7.04
C ARG A 58 3.45 -16.04 -7.47
N ALA A 59 2.54 -16.01 -6.50
CA ALA A 59 1.11 -16.13 -6.76
C ALA A 59 0.56 -14.80 -7.31
N SER A 60 -0.69 -14.82 -7.78
CA SER A 60 -1.33 -13.60 -8.28
C SER A 60 -1.48 -12.56 -7.20
N ILE A 61 -0.95 -11.36 -7.44
CA ILE A 61 -0.96 -10.25 -6.50
C ILE A 61 -2.32 -9.57 -6.52
N GLN A 62 -2.83 -9.26 -5.33
CA GLN A 62 -4.07 -8.52 -5.14
C GLN A 62 -3.78 -7.15 -4.54
N THR A 63 -4.76 -6.26 -4.57
CA THR A 63 -4.67 -4.96 -3.91
C THR A 63 -4.42 -5.18 -2.41
N PRO A 64 -3.40 -4.54 -1.80
CA PRO A 64 -3.00 -4.83 -0.42
C PRO A 64 -3.92 -4.19 0.61
N ILE A 65 -5.21 -4.44 0.49
CA ILE A 65 -6.26 -3.90 1.36
C ILE A 65 -7.24 -5.02 1.67
N GLU A 66 -7.61 -5.18 2.92
CA GLU A 66 -8.62 -6.16 3.32
C GLU A 66 -9.79 -5.47 4.01
N SER A 67 -9.78 -5.34 5.31
CA SER A 67 -10.89 -4.71 6.05
C SER A 67 -10.59 -3.31 6.54
N GLN A 68 -9.42 -2.78 6.25
CA GLN A 68 -8.99 -1.48 6.71
C GLN A 68 -9.68 -0.33 5.97
N GLU A 69 -9.87 0.78 6.67
CA GLU A 69 -10.36 2.01 6.05
C GLU A 69 -9.28 2.68 5.23
N ILE A 70 -9.70 3.34 4.15
CA ILE A 70 -8.78 4.09 3.29
C ILE A 70 -9.05 5.57 3.48
N TRP A 71 -8.00 6.31 3.83
CA TRP A 71 -8.06 7.74 4.03
C TRP A 71 -7.23 8.45 2.96
N ALA A 72 -7.79 9.49 2.38
CA ALA A 72 -7.11 10.26 1.35
C ALA A 72 -7.09 11.74 1.71
N ALA A 73 -5.96 12.39 1.45
CA ALA A 73 -5.82 13.84 1.59
C ALA A 73 -5.70 14.48 0.21
N GLY A 74 -6.35 15.62 0.03
CA GLY A 74 -6.34 16.31 -1.25
C GLY A 74 -5.02 17.02 -1.53
N VAL A 75 -4.66 17.11 -2.81
CA VAL A 75 -3.52 17.88 -3.29
C VAL A 75 -4.02 19.20 -3.86
N THR A 76 -3.32 20.29 -3.56
CA THR A 76 -3.76 21.64 -3.84
C THR A 76 -3.01 22.33 -5.00
N TYR A 77 -2.48 21.57 -5.93
CA TYR A 77 -1.88 22.15 -7.13
C TYR A 77 -2.98 22.60 -8.09
N LEU A 78 -2.91 23.84 -8.54
CA LEU A 78 -3.94 24.42 -9.42
C LEU A 78 -4.17 23.57 -10.68
N ARG A 79 -3.10 23.07 -11.27
CA ARG A 79 -3.16 22.19 -12.44
C ARG A 79 -3.96 20.92 -12.16
N SER A 80 -3.73 20.32 -11.00
CA SER A 80 -4.47 19.14 -10.57
C SER A 80 -5.93 19.45 -10.29
N LYS A 81 -6.21 20.64 -9.74
CA LYS A 81 -7.57 21.12 -9.50
C LYS A 81 -8.39 21.11 -10.78
N VAL A 82 -7.86 21.72 -11.84
CA VAL A 82 -8.56 21.80 -13.14
C VAL A 82 -8.82 20.41 -13.71
N ALA A 83 -7.81 19.54 -13.70
CA ALA A 83 -7.95 18.18 -14.21
C ALA A 83 -9.01 17.38 -13.42
N ARG A 84 -9.00 17.48 -12.09
CA ARG A 84 -9.97 16.77 -11.24
C ARG A 84 -11.39 17.29 -11.43
N MET A 85 -11.55 18.60 -11.58
CA MET A 85 -12.87 19.18 -11.81
C MET A 85 -13.46 18.72 -13.15
N GLU A 86 -12.65 18.63 -14.19
CA GLU A 86 -13.09 18.10 -15.50
C GLU A 86 -13.48 16.63 -15.43
N GLU A 87 -12.67 15.80 -14.77
CA GLU A 87 -12.94 14.39 -14.60
C GLU A 87 -14.24 14.11 -13.84
N SER A 88 -14.56 14.93 -12.87
CA SER A 88 -15.72 14.72 -11.98
C SER A 88 -16.99 15.44 -12.42
N LYS A 89 -16.94 16.24 -13.46
CA LYS A 89 -18.05 17.06 -13.93
C LYS A 89 -19.29 16.22 -14.24
N GLU A 90 -19.12 15.11 -14.94
CA GLU A 90 -20.21 14.23 -15.32
C GLU A 90 -20.85 13.50 -14.14
N SER A 91 -20.08 13.29 -13.07
CA SER A 91 -20.57 12.65 -11.85
C SER A 91 -21.07 13.65 -10.80
N GLY A 92 -21.02 14.96 -11.09
CA GLY A 92 -21.46 16.00 -10.18
C GLY A 92 -20.49 16.31 -9.05
N GLY A 93 -19.23 15.89 -9.18
CA GLY A 93 -18.23 16.03 -8.12
C GLY A 93 -17.35 17.26 -8.22
N ASP A 94 -17.56 18.13 -9.20
CA ASP A 94 -16.73 19.31 -9.42
C ASP A 94 -16.72 20.27 -8.23
N THR A 95 -17.87 20.52 -7.61
CA THR A 95 -17.99 21.37 -6.43
C THR A 95 -17.22 20.82 -5.23
N PHE A 96 -17.19 19.49 -5.10
CA PHE A 96 -16.47 18.82 -4.03
C PHE A 96 -14.96 19.08 -4.14
N TYR A 97 -14.37 18.90 -5.32
CA TYR A 97 -12.95 19.14 -5.52
C TYR A 97 -12.58 20.61 -5.38
N ASP A 98 -13.47 21.52 -5.75
CA ASP A 98 -13.25 22.94 -5.56
C ASP A 98 -13.05 23.28 -4.07
N LYS A 99 -13.87 22.72 -3.21
CA LYS A 99 -13.76 22.91 -1.76
C LYS A 99 -12.45 22.38 -1.19
N VAL A 100 -11.96 21.25 -1.71
CA VAL A 100 -10.71 20.65 -1.27
C VAL A 100 -9.53 21.56 -1.61
N TYR A 101 -9.49 22.12 -2.82
CA TYR A 101 -8.38 22.96 -3.27
C TYR A 101 -8.39 24.36 -2.67
N ASP A 102 -9.53 24.85 -2.22
CA ASP A 102 -9.66 26.16 -1.58
C ASP A 102 -9.51 26.09 -0.06
N ALA A 103 -9.32 24.92 0.51
CA ALA A 103 -9.17 24.75 1.94
C ALA A 103 -7.84 25.33 2.43
N GLU A 104 -7.86 25.98 3.59
CA GLU A 104 -6.65 26.56 4.20
C GLU A 104 -5.68 25.53 4.73
N ARG A 105 -6.12 24.30 4.91
CA ARG A 105 -5.34 23.17 5.41
C ARG A 105 -5.72 21.90 4.66
N PRO A 106 -4.86 20.86 4.69
CA PRO A 106 -5.24 19.61 4.08
C PRO A 106 -6.53 19.04 4.66
N GLU A 107 -7.41 18.61 3.80
CA GLU A 107 -8.68 17.98 4.18
C GLU A 107 -8.63 16.50 3.81
N ILE A 108 -9.23 15.67 4.67
CA ILE A 108 -9.34 14.23 4.46
C ILE A 108 -10.70 13.92 3.86
N PHE A 109 -10.70 13.08 2.83
CA PHE A 109 -11.93 12.69 2.15
C PHE A 109 -11.92 11.24 1.69
#